data_436e6d44ce21a58a60cf3e18dee9e3c3
#
_entry.id   436e6d44ce21a58a60cf3e18dee9e3c3
#
_cell.length_a   1.000
_cell.length_b   1.000
_cell.length_c   1.000
_cell.angle_alpha   90.00
_cell.angle_beta   90.00
_cell.angle_gamma   90.00
#
_symmetry.space_group_name_H-M   'P 1'
#
loop_
_entity.id
_entity.type
_entity.pdbx_description
1 polymer ?
#
loop_
_entity_poly.entity_id
_entity_poly.type
_entity_poly.pdbx_seq_one_letter_code
_entity_poly.pdbx_strand_id
1 'polypeptide(L)'
;MIPNEKNQTQRNLFLSFSDTLDQNPSLYISTNKVQWEVFEKAFSPLYSAGMGRPGKPIRLMVGLLMLKHIRNLSDEMVVEQWSENTYFQYFTGENSFVCGLPCEASELVHFRKRIGESGVELILKESIRINGKDAEDTNVNIDTTVQEKNITFPTDAKLHKKIIRN
;
A
#
# COMPACT_ATOMS: atom_id res chain seq x y z
N MET A 1 14.18 10.55 -13.79
CA MET A 1 15.32 9.65 -13.73
C MET A 1 14.83 8.27 -13.33
N ILE A 2 15.16 7.23 -14.08
CA ILE A 2 14.83 5.84 -13.76
C ILE A 2 15.51 5.49 -12.44
N PRO A 3 14.82 4.83 -11.48
CA PRO A 3 15.47 4.38 -10.26
C PRO A 3 16.68 3.49 -10.61
N ASN A 4 17.80 3.77 -9.99
CA ASN A 4 19.00 2.96 -10.19
C ASN A 4 18.76 1.60 -9.49
N GLU A 5 18.88 0.50 -10.23
CA GLU A 5 18.92 -0.82 -9.60
C GLU A 5 20.08 -0.81 -8.59
N LYS A 6 19.74 -1.03 -7.30
CA LYS A 6 20.78 -1.18 -6.28
C LYS A 6 21.65 -2.36 -6.69
N ASN A 7 22.87 -2.10 -7.15
CA ASN A 7 23.85 -3.15 -7.44
C ASN A 7 24.10 -3.96 -6.15
N GLN A 8 23.48 -5.11 -6.05
CA GLN A 8 23.57 -6.03 -4.90
C GLN A 8 24.87 -6.84 -4.89
N THR A 9 25.94 -6.30 -5.41
CA THR A 9 27.22 -7.03 -5.53
C THR A 9 27.99 -7.13 -4.20
N GLN A 10 27.56 -6.39 -3.18
CA GLN A 10 28.14 -6.53 -1.83
C GLN A 10 27.22 -7.44 -1.02
N ARG A 11 27.59 -8.73 -0.92
CA ARG A 11 27.01 -9.63 0.08
C ARG A 11 27.28 -9.01 1.44
N ASN A 12 26.24 -8.40 2.00
CA ASN A 12 26.32 -7.81 3.32
C ASN A 12 26.73 -8.95 4.29
N LEU A 13 27.69 -8.64 5.17
CA LEU A 13 28.05 -9.50 6.32
C LEU A 13 26.84 -9.68 7.27
N PHE A 14 25.73 -9.02 6.99
CA PHE A 14 24.47 -9.06 7.74
C PHE A 14 23.53 -10.07 7.11
N LEU A 15 22.91 -10.88 7.94
CA LEU A 15 21.88 -11.84 7.61
C LEU A 15 20.79 -11.16 6.74
N SER A 16 20.46 -11.79 5.62
CA SER A 16 19.38 -11.35 4.76
C SER A 16 18.02 -11.57 5.42
N PHE A 17 17.01 -10.81 5.03
CA PHE A 17 15.63 -11.05 5.47
C PHE A 17 15.14 -12.46 5.08
N SER A 18 15.60 -13.01 3.95
CA SER A 18 15.31 -14.40 3.55
C SER A 18 15.80 -15.44 4.54
N ASP A 19 16.85 -15.11 5.31
CA ASP A 19 17.49 -16.03 6.25
C ASP A 19 16.98 -15.85 7.70
N THR A 20 16.42 -14.64 7.99
CA THR A 20 16.05 -14.26 9.36
C THR A 20 14.56 -14.17 9.61
N LEU A 21 13.76 -13.88 8.57
CA LEU A 21 12.31 -13.75 8.72
C LEU A 21 11.64 -15.12 8.70
N ASP A 22 10.62 -15.27 9.57
CA ASP A 22 9.70 -16.39 9.46
C ASP A 22 8.98 -16.34 8.11
N GLN A 23 8.94 -17.49 7.42
CA GLN A 23 8.36 -17.60 6.07
C GLN A 23 6.86 -17.88 6.09
N ASN A 24 6.27 -18.17 7.26
CA ASN A 24 4.86 -18.50 7.43
C ASN A 24 3.90 -17.29 7.39
N PRO A 25 4.27 -16.06 7.82
CA PRO A 25 3.35 -14.95 7.80
C PRO A 25 2.77 -14.67 6.41
N SER A 26 1.48 -14.35 6.38
CA SER A 26 0.74 -14.08 5.13
C SER A 26 1.41 -13.04 4.24
N LEU A 27 2.04 -12.03 4.84
CA LEU A 27 2.74 -10.98 4.09
C LEU A 27 4.00 -11.49 3.40
N TYR A 28 4.77 -12.39 4.04
CA TYR A 28 5.94 -13.02 3.43
C TYR A 28 5.52 -13.85 2.21
N ILE A 29 4.49 -14.68 2.37
CA ILE A 29 3.94 -15.50 1.28
C ILE A 29 3.42 -14.63 0.13
N SER A 30 2.71 -13.53 0.47
CA SER A 30 2.19 -12.59 -0.52
C SER A 30 3.29 -11.91 -1.31
N THR A 31 4.43 -11.57 -0.68
CA THR A 31 5.58 -10.95 -1.35
C THR A 31 6.04 -11.77 -2.55
N ASN A 32 6.09 -13.11 -2.38
CA ASN A 32 6.56 -14.03 -3.41
C ASN A 32 5.51 -14.33 -4.50
N LYS A 33 4.23 -13.97 -4.26
CA LYS A 33 3.14 -14.14 -5.22
C LYS A 33 2.93 -12.92 -6.12
N VAL A 34 3.41 -11.73 -5.70
CA VAL A 34 3.27 -10.50 -6.47
C VAL A 34 4.12 -10.56 -7.73
N GLN A 35 3.51 -10.21 -8.86
CA GLN A 35 4.20 -10.10 -10.16
C GLN A 35 4.82 -8.69 -10.31
N TRP A 36 5.91 -8.43 -9.60
CA TRP A 36 6.57 -7.11 -9.55
C TRP A 36 6.96 -6.58 -10.93
N GLU A 37 7.37 -7.48 -11.85
CA GLU A 37 7.75 -7.13 -13.21
C GLU A 37 6.64 -6.45 -14.02
N VAL A 38 5.38 -6.76 -13.73
CA VAL A 38 4.21 -6.13 -14.37
C VAL A 38 4.20 -4.63 -14.07
N PHE A 39 4.43 -4.27 -12.80
CA PHE A 39 4.46 -2.87 -12.37
C PHE A 39 5.69 -2.13 -12.90
N GLU A 40 6.86 -2.79 -12.89
CA GLU A 40 8.08 -2.20 -13.46
C GLU A 40 7.88 -1.87 -14.95
N LYS A 41 7.35 -2.79 -15.74
CA LYS A 41 7.05 -2.56 -17.17
C LYS A 41 6.01 -1.47 -17.39
N ALA A 42 4.95 -1.44 -16.55
CA ALA A 42 3.86 -0.47 -16.70
C ALA A 42 4.29 0.94 -16.31
N PHE A 43 5.11 1.10 -15.28
CA PHE A 43 5.40 2.41 -14.70
C PHE A 43 6.78 2.99 -15.05
N SER A 44 7.76 2.19 -15.46
CA SER A 44 9.06 2.69 -15.91
C SER A 44 8.97 3.77 -17.01
N PRO A 45 8.07 3.67 -18.01
CA PRO A 45 7.94 4.71 -19.03
C PRO A 45 7.47 6.07 -18.49
N LEU A 46 6.91 6.11 -17.28
CA LEU A 46 6.45 7.35 -16.64
C LEU A 46 7.60 8.14 -15.97
N TYR A 47 8.81 7.60 -16.00
CA TYR A 47 9.99 8.23 -15.44
C TYR A 47 10.93 8.70 -16.53
N SER A 48 11.44 9.94 -16.41
CA SER A 48 12.39 10.50 -17.35
C SER A 48 13.77 9.90 -17.17
N ALA A 49 14.40 9.46 -18.25
CA ALA A 49 15.80 9.04 -18.22
C ALA A 49 16.73 10.26 -18.14
N GLY A 50 17.56 10.33 -17.11
CA GLY A 50 18.69 11.26 -17.04
C GLY A 50 18.43 12.69 -16.56
N MET A 51 17.21 13.11 -16.27
CA MET A 51 16.91 14.46 -15.76
C MET A 51 16.25 14.46 -14.38
N GLY A 52 16.77 15.27 -13.46
CA GLY A 52 16.22 15.50 -12.13
C GLY A 52 16.69 14.51 -11.06
N ARG A 53 16.10 14.64 -9.85
CA ARG A 53 16.36 13.72 -8.74
C ARG A 53 15.88 12.30 -9.11
N PRO A 54 16.66 11.25 -8.82
CA PRO A 54 16.22 9.86 -9.01
C PRO A 54 14.89 9.60 -8.31
N GLY A 55 13.96 9.00 -9.02
CA GLY A 55 12.69 8.56 -8.43
C GLY A 55 12.92 7.47 -7.40
N LYS A 56 11.96 7.30 -6.50
CA LYS A 56 11.93 6.14 -5.60
C LYS A 56 11.70 4.87 -6.42
N PRO A 57 12.22 3.70 -6.00
CA PRO A 57 11.98 2.42 -6.67
C PRO A 57 10.48 2.17 -6.87
N ILE A 58 10.10 1.70 -8.05
CA ILE A 58 8.68 1.42 -8.36
C ILE A 58 8.14 0.38 -7.41
N ARG A 59 8.89 -0.69 -7.14
CA ARG A 59 8.51 -1.73 -6.18
C ARG A 59 8.23 -1.16 -4.78
N LEU A 60 9.04 -0.20 -4.30
CA LEU A 60 8.80 0.47 -3.03
C LEU A 60 7.46 1.20 -3.03
N MET A 61 7.22 2.04 -4.05
CA MET A 61 6.02 2.87 -4.11
C MET A 61 4.73 2.03 -4.29
N VAL A 62 4.78 1.03 -5.17
CA VAL A 62 3.67 0.07 -5.36
C VAL A 62 3.42 -0.73 -4.09
N GLY A 63 4.49 -1.25 -3.47
CA GLY A 63 4.41 -2.04 -2.24
C GLY A 63 3.78 -1.25 -1.08
N LEU A 64 4.15 0.02 -0.90
CA LEU A 64 3.54 0.89 0.10
C LEU A 64 2.04 1.12 -0.17
N LEU A 65 1.63 1.32 -1.43
CA LEU A 65 0.21 1.45 -1.77
C LEU A 65 -0.56 0.15 -1.52
N MET A 66 0.00 -1.01 -1.84
CA MET A 66 -0.61 -2.31 -1.54
C MET A 66 -0.75 -2.51 -0.02
N LEU A 67 0.31 -2.27 0.75
CA LEU A 67 0.29 -2.37 2.21
C LEU A 67 -0.74 -1.45 2.85
N LYS A 68 -0.85 -0.21 2.35
CA LYS A 68 -1.87 0.74 2.77
C LYS A 68 -3.27 0.13 2.65
N HIS A 69 -3.60 -0.47 1.50
CA HIS A 69 -4.91 -1.09 1.28
C HIS A 69 -5.10 -2.37 2.11
N ILE A 70 -4.13 -3.26 2.13
CA ILE A 70 -4.20 -4.53 2.87
C ILE A 70 -4.37 -4.31 4.38
N ARG A 71 -3.75 -3.27 4.92
CA ARG A 71 -3.76 -2.96 6.36
C ARG A 71 -4.70 -1.82 6.74
N ASN A 72 -5.40 -1.22 5.77
CA ASN A 72 -6.29 -0.08 5.96
C ASN A 72 -5.61 1.10 6.69
N LEU A 73 -4.44 1.51 6.19
CA LEU A 73 -3.60 2.57 6.78
C LEU A 73 -3.75 3.89 6.03
N SER A 74 -3.41 5.00 6.69
CA SER A 74 -3.19 6.29 6.00
C SER A 74 -1.83 6.30 5.27
N ASP A 75 -1.57 7.33 4.46
CA ASP A 75 -0.27 7.49 3.77
C ASP A 75 0.86 7.70 4.79
N GLU A 76 0.60 8.47 5.84
CA GLU A 76 1.54 8.72 6.92
C GLU A 76 1.83 7.45 7.72
N MET A 77 0.77 6.74 8.12
CA MET A 77 0.91 5.51 8.92
C MET A 77 1.64 4.40 8.19
N VAL A 78 1.44 4.22 6.88
CA VAL A 78 2.14 3.16 6.15
C VAL A 78 3.63 3.45 6.04
N VAL A 79 4.01 4.73 5.87
CA VAL A 79 5.41 5.17 5.81
C VAL A 79 6.09 5.01 7.18
N GLU A 80 5.41 5.38 8.26
CA GLU A 80 5.89 5.22 9.62
C GLU A 80 6.07 3.74 9.99
N GLN A 81 5.02 2.91 9.80
CA GLN A 81 5.09 1.49 10.07
C GLN A 81 6.14 0.76 9.23
N TRP A 82 6.41 1.22 8.02
CA TRP A 82 7.48 0.63 7.21
C TRP A 82 8.84 0.76 7.89
N SER A 83 9.12 1.87 8.56
CA SER A 83 10.40 2.09 9.24
C SER A 83 10.65 1.13 10.42
N GLU A 84 9.58 0.60 10.99
CA GLU A 84 9.62 -0.27 12.17
C GLU A 84 9.39 -1.76 11.84
N ASN A 85 8.80 -2.05 10.68
CA ASN A 85 8.34 -3.40 10.32
C ASN A 85 9.21 -4.05 9.23
N THR A 86 9.97 -5.06 9.62
CA THR A 86 10.86 -5.80 8.71
C THR A 86 10.10 -6.52 7.59
N TYR A 87 8.87 -6.99 7.83
CA TYR A 87 8.04 -7.59 6.78
C TYR A 87 7.55 -6.58 5.76
N PHE A 88 7.30 -5.33 6.17
CA PHE A 88 6.97 -4.24 5.23
C PHE A 88 8.17 -3.91 4.36
N GLN A 89 9.36 -3.86 4.96
CA GLN A 89 10.61 -3.63 4.23
C GLN A 89 10.88 -4.77 3.24
N TYR A 90 10.73 -6.01 3.66
CA TYR A 90 10.87 -7.18 2.79
C TYR A 90 9.87 -7.15 1.63
N PHE A 91 8.60 -6.86 1.92
CA PHE A 91 7.54 -6.74 0.91
C PHE A 91 7.89 -5.72 -0.18
N THR A 92 8.44 -4.59 0.21
CA THR A 92 8.82 -3.51 -0.70
C THR A 92 10.19 -3.69 -1.36
N GLY A 93 10.88 -4.80 -1.08
CA GLY A 93 12.09 -5.20 -1.79
C GLY A 93 13.41 -4.90 -1.09
N GLU A 94 13.40 -4.57 0.18
CA GLU A 94 14.63 -4.49 0.95
C GLU A 94 15.10 -5.90 1.33
N ASN A 95 16.41 -6.10 1.33
CA ASN A 95 17.03 -7.38 1.69
C ASN A 95 17.51 -7.44 3.14
N SER A 96 17.65 -6.28 3.77
CA SER A 96 18.08 -6.11 5.15
C SER A 96 17.39 -4.91 5.75
N PHE A 97 17.39 -4.81 7.07
CA PHE A 97 16.76 -3.70 7.78
C PHE A 97 17.38 -2.36 7.40
N VAL A 98 16.52 -1.42 7.02
CA VAL A 98 16.86 -0.05 6.67
C VAL A 98 16.28 0.88 7.73
N CYS A 99 17.15 1.68 8.36
CA CYS A 99 16.72 2.69 9.32
C CYS A 99 16.14 3.93 8.61
N GLY A 100 15.06 4.48 9.16
CA GLY A 100 14.45 5.73 8.69
C GLY A 100 13.27 5.51 7.73
N LEU A 101 12.66 6.64 7.34
CA LEU A 101 11.48 6.62 6.48
C LEU A 101 11.86 6.31 5.03
N PRO A 102 11.06 5.51 4.31
CA PRO A 102 11.33 5.15 2.90
C PRO A 102 11.11 6.35 1.96
N CYS A 103 10.12 7.15 2.28
CA CYS A 103 9.70 8.33 1.52
C CYS A 103 8.85 9.25 2.40
N GLU A 104 8.54 10.44 1.89
CA GLU A 104 7.51 11.29 2.47
C GLU A 104 6.11 10.82 2.04
N ALA A 105 5.09 10.99 2.90
CA ALA A 105 3.70 10.63 2.56
C ALA A 105 3.21 11.37 1.31
N SER A 106 3.65 12.60 1.10
CA SER A 106 3.38 13.39 -0.10
C SER A 106 3.89 12.74 -1.40
N GLU A 107 4.99 11.98 -1.33
CA GLU A 107 5.53 11.27 -2.50
C GLU A 107 4.57 10.16 -2.97
N LEU A 108 3.82 9.52 -2.05
CA LEU A 108 2.76 8.56 -2.40
C LEU A 108 1.60 9.24 -3.14
N VAL A 109 1.23 10.46 -2.73
CA VAL A 109 0.21 11.26 -3.43
C VAL A 109 0.68 11.60 -4.85
N HIS A 110 1.93 12.04 -4.99
CA HIS A 110 2.52 12.35 -6.30
C HIS A 110 2.64 11.11 -7.19
N PHE A 111 2.99 9.97 -6.61
CA PHE A 111 3.06 8.72 -7.34
C PHE A 111 1.69 8.28 -7.86
N ARG A 112 0.62 8.32 -7.04
CA ARG A 112 -0.75 8.03 -7.49
C ARG A 112 -1.19 8.94 -8.63
N LYS A 113 -0.89 10.23 -8.55
CA LYS A 113 -1.19 11.17 -9.66
C LYS A 113 -0.43 10.82 -10.94
N ARG A 114 0.81 10.35 -10.82
CA ARG A 114 1.66 9.97 -11.95
C ARG A 114 1.16 8.72 -12.65
N ILE A 115 0.82 7.67 -11.91
CA ILE A 115 0.33 6.41 -12.49
C ILE A 115 -1.12 6.50 -12.98
N GLY A 116 -1.87 7.51 -12.52
CA GLY A 116 -3.27 7.72 -12.89
C GLY A 116 -4.22 6.64 -12.38
N GLU A 117 -5.46 6.72 -12.81
CA GLU A 117 -6.53 5.81 -12.39
C GLU A 117 -6.25 4.36 -12.84
N SER A 118 -5.81 4.18 -14.07
CA SER A 118 -5.47 2.86 -14.63
C SER A 118 -4.34 2.16 -13.86
N GLY A 119 -3.34 2.93 -13.40
CA GLY A 119 -2.25 2.38 -12.59
C GLY A 119 -2.72 1.98 -11.19
N VAL A 120 -3.58 2.77 -10.58
CA VAL A 120 -4.18 2.43 -9.27
C VAL A 120 -5.06 1.17 -9.40
N GLU A 121 -5.85 1.08 -10.48
CA GLU A 121 -6.68 -0.10 -10.75
C GLU A 121 -5.83 -1.37 -10.95
N LEU A 122 -4.69 -1.27 -11.63
CA LEU A 122 -3.75 -2.38 -11.80
C LEU A 122 -3.22 -2.88 -10.44
N ILE A 123 -2.84 -1.95 -9.56
CA ILE A 123 -2.37 -2.28 -8.20
C ILE A 123 -3.49 -2.96 -7.41
N LEU A 124 -4.71 -2.45 -7.48
CA LEU A 124 -5.85 -3.00 -6.76
C LEU A 124 -6.20 -4.42 -7.25
N LYS A 125 -6.25 -4.64 -8.57
CA LYS A 125 -6.48 -5.97 -9.16
C LYS A 125 -5.47 -7.00 -8.68
N GLU A 126 -4.20 -6.64 -8.65
CA GLU A 126 -3.14 -7.54 -8.17
C GLU A 126 -3.26 -7.78 -6.65
N SER A 127 -3.60 -6.77 -5.88
CA SER A 127 -3.84 -6.91 -4.44
C SER A 127 -4.99 -7.88 -4.14
N ILE A 128 -6.09 -7.79 -4.89
CA ILE A 128 -7.23 -8.71 -4.78
C ILE A 128 -6.79 -10.13 -5.20
N ARG A 129 -6.06 -10.28 -6.30
CA ARG A 129 -5.58 -11.58 -6.78
C ARG A 129 -4.75 -12.31 -5.73
N ILE A 130 -3.94 -11.59 -4.98
CA ILE A 130 -3.03 -12.18 -3.98
C ILE A 130 -3.78 -12.56 -2.70
N ASN A 131 -4.69 -11.70 -2.25
CA ASN A 131 -5.44 -11.88 -1.00
C ASN A 131 -6.75 -12.66 -1.21
N GLY A 132 -7.22 -12.75 -2.45
CA GLY A 132 -8.53 -13.32 -2.80
C GLY A 132 -8.53 -14.83 -2.88
N LYS A 133 -8.30 -15.52 -1.77
CA LYS A 133 -8.83 -16.90 -1.65
C LYS A 133 -10.36 -16.92 -1.62
N ASP A 134 -10.97 -15.77 -1.37
CA ASP A 134 -12.42 -15.59 -1.26
C ASP A 134 -13.04 -15.00 -2.54
N ALA A 135 -12.26 -14.79 -3.61
CA ALA A 135 -12.79 -14.30 -4.89
C ALA A 135 -13.58 -15.36 -5.69
N GLU A 136 -13.65 -16.60 -5.21
CA GLU A 136 -14.56 -17.64 -5.73
C GLU A 136 -15.96 -17.62 -5.07
N ASP A 137 -16.15 -16.82 -4.01
CA ASP A 137 -17.47 -16.57 -3.46
C ASP A 137 -18.22 -15.60 -4.39
N THR A 138 -19.09 -16.17 -5.21
CA THR A 138 -20.02 -15.45 -6.11
C THR A 138 -21.06 -14.59 -5.35
N ASN A 139 -21.03 -14.59 -4.04
CA ASN A 139 -21.87 -13.75 -3.17
C ASN A 139 -21.05 -12.66 -2.51
N VAL A 140 -20.83 -11.58 -3.25
CA VAL A 140 -20.40 -10.31 -2.63
C VAL A 140 -21.63 -9.72 -1.94
N ASN A 141 -21.78 -9.95 -0.65
CA ASN A 141 -22.69 -9.21 0.20
C ASN A 141 -22.18 -7.77 0.30
N ILE A 142 -22.61 -6.93 -0.62
CA ILE A 142 -22.44 -5.46 -0.49
C ILE A 142 -23.47 -5.02 0.54
N ASP A 143 -23.05 -4.96 1.79
CA ASP A 143 -23.80 -4.24 2.82
C ASP A 143 -23.68 -2.75 2.50
N THR A 144 -24.60 -2.26 1.68
CA THR A 144 -24.79 -0.83 1.48
C THR A 144 -25.45 -0.30 2.73
N THR A 145 -24.64 0.02 3.73
CA THR A 145 -25.07 0.86 4.83
C THR A 145 -25.35 2.23 4.23
N VAL A 146 -26.58 2.46 3.82
CA VAL A 146 -27.05 3.79 3.40
C VAL A 146 -27.02 4.65 4.65
N GLN A 147 -25.96 5.37 4.82
CA GLN A 147 -25.86 6.38 5.86
C GLN A 147 -26.86 7.48 5.49
N GLU A 148 -27.97 7.56 6.24
CA GLU A 148 -28.95 8.61 6.04
C GLU A 148 -28.28 9.97 6.11
N LYS A 149 -28.42 10.76 5.05
CA LYS A 149 -27.79 12.08 4.87
C LYS A 149 -28.26 13.14 5.87
N ASN A 150 -29.09 12.77 6.83
CA ASN A 150 -29.71 13.65 7.82
C ASN A 150 -29.48 13.18 9.28
N ILE A 151 -28.24 12.90 9.63
CA ILE A 151 -27.88 12.79 11.06
C ILE A 151 -27.80 14.21 11.62
N THR A 152 -28.93 14.76 11.99
CA THR A 152 -28.96 15.96 12.83
C THR A 152 -28.67 15.52 14.28
N PHE A 153 -27.56 16.06 14.83
CA PHE A 153 -27.26 15.88 16.25
C PHE A 153 -28.52 16.19 17.10
N PRO A 154 -28.90 15.31 18.07
CA PRO A 154 -30.01 15.59 18.96
C PRO A 154 -29.62 16.77 19.86
N THR A 155 -30.14 17.95 19.55
CA THR A 155 -30.09 19.06 20.48
C THR A 155 -31.22 18.89 21.47
N ASP A 156 -31.04 19.31 22.73
CA ASP A 156 -32.06 19.21 23.81
C ASP A 156 -33.43 19.75 23.37
N ALA A 157 -33.42 20.81 22.57
CA ALA A 157 -34.65 21.38 21.99
C ALA A 157 -35.39 20.41 21.02
N LYS A 158 -34.70 19.52 20.31
CA LYS A 158 -35.34 18.52 19.43
C LYS A 158 -35.85 17.31 20.21
N LEU A 159 -35.20 16.94 21.31
CA LEU A 159 -35.64 15.90 22.22
C LEU A 159 -36.92 16.33 22.95
N HIS A 160 -36.96 17.56 23.46
CA HIS A 160 -38.19 18.13 24.09
C HIS A 160 -39.37 18.19 23.11
N LYS A 161 -39.16 18.56 21.86
CA LYS A 161 -40.21 18.61 20.85
C LYS A 161 -40.76 17.24 20.46
N LYS A 162 -39.98 16.16 20.62
CA LYS A 162 -40.39 14.79 20.33
C LYS A 162 -41.22 14.21 21.50
N ILE A 163 -40.95 14.64 22.74
CA ILE A 163 -41.67 14.21 23.95
C ILE A 163 -43.08 14.86 24.01
N ILE A 164 -43.24 16.09 23.52
CA ILE A 164 -44.52 16.81 23.54
C ILE A 164 -45.49 16.33 22.42
N ARG A 165 -45.02 15.58 21.44
CA ARG A 165 -45.81 15.07 20.31
C ARG A 165 -46.34 13.63 20.49
N ASN A 166 -46.00 12.95 21.58
CA ASN A 166 -46.57 11.69 22.02
C ASN A 166 -47.49 11.94 23.22
#